data_c6189fbeb239cf5a2789e85af5ebdbfd
#
_entry.id   c6189fbeb239cf5a2789e85af5ebdbfd
#
_cell.length_a   1.000
_cell.length_b   1.000
_cell.length_c   1.000
_cell.angle_alpha   90.00
_cell.angle_beta   90.00
_cell.angle_gamma   90.00
#
_symmetry.space_group_name_H-M   'P 1'
#
loop_
_entity.id
_entity.type
_entity.pdbx_description
1 polymer ?
#
loop_
_entity_poly.entity_id
_entity_poly.type
_entity_poly.pdbx_seq_one_letter_code
_entity_poly.pdbx_strand_id
1 'polypeptide(L)'
;ISSKSFSTPEVIENANKAKNWLENLIGESCWDQIFGISSNKKGMTEFGIKDTNQFEILDSVGGRYSIWSSISLPAIIDMGWKNFEEFKEGAFEADNHFMKSVWSENIPVLMALISCWNMNGLGINNLGIFTYDYKIRSLVKYLSQMGMESNGKSFSNENNQSLFKTCPLIWGGYGPEAQHSVFQWLLQGTDYSACDFIGVKGDADASSNSYEMLLAQVAALSLGEENLGFKYRSVEGNNPTSLLKLKNLNPRSLGFLIASYEHKVFVESQIYGINAFDQWG
;
A
#
# COMPACT_ATOMS: atom_id res chain seq x y z
N ILE A 1 -4.74 -0.27 -21.76
CA ILE A 1 -4.56 -1.60 -21.15
C ILE A 1 -3.22 -1.60 -20.44
N SER A 2 -3.22 -1.88 -19.14
CA SER A 2 -2.02 -1.79 -18.31
C SER A 2 -1.80 -3.13 -17.60
N SER A 3 -0.69 -3.81 -17.91
CA SER A 3 -0.32 -5.09 -17.30
C SER A 3 1.16 -5.38 -17.53
N LYS A 4 1.92 -5.67 -16.47
CA LYS A 4 3.35 -5.94 -16.61
C LYS A 4 3.65 -7.05 -17.62
N SER A 5 3.03 -8.22 -17.47
CA SER A 5 3.29 -9.40 -18.32
C SER A 5 2.46 -9.42 -19.60
N PHE A 6 1.38 -8.66 -19.68
CA PHE A 6 0.37 -8.72 -20.75
C PHE A 6 -0.10 -10.15 -21.08
N SER A 7 -0.19 -10.99 -20.05
CA SER A 7 -0.55 -12.42 -20.17
C SER A 7 -1.56 -12.87 -19.10
N THR A 8 -1.88 -12.01 -18.12
CA THR A 8 -2.85 -12.32 -17.06
C THR A 8 -4.23 -12.52 -17.68
N PRO A 9 -4.89 -13.68 -17.48
CA PRO A 9 -6.14 -14.02 -18.16
C PRO A 9 -7.24 -12.97 -17.98
N GLU A 10 -7.44 -12.47 -16.77
CA GLU A 10 -8.45 -11.47 -16.43
C GLU A 10 -8.19 -10.12 -17.13
N VAL A 11 -6.92 -9.75 -17.29
CA VAL A 11 -6.53 -8.53 -18.00
C VAL A 11 -6.86 -8.67 -19.48
N ILE A 12 -6.51 -9.80 -20.10
CA ILE A 12 -6.78 -10.05 -21.51
C ILE A 12 -8.29 -10.16 -21.77
N GLU A 13 -9.05 -10.82 -20.90
CA GLU A 13 -10.51 -10.90 -21.01
C GLU A 13 -11.16 -9.50 -20.95
N ASN A 14 -10.77 -8.69 -19.97
CA ASN A 14 -11.28 -7.33 -19.83
C ASN A 14 -10.85 -6.43 -20.99
N ALA A 15 -9.62 -6.60 -21.49
CA ALA A 15 -9.14 -5.89 -22.67
C ALA A 15 -9.96 -6.23 -23.92
N ASN A 16 -10.28 -7.50 -24.14
CA ASN A 16 -11.15 -7.92 -25.24
C ASN A 16 -12.58 -7.36 -25.11
N LYS A 17 -13.15 -7.36 -23.91
CA LYS A 17 -14.46 -6.74 -23.66
C LYS A 17 -14.46 -5.25 -23.97
N ALA A 18 -13.44 -4.52 -23.51
CA ALA A 18 -13.28 -3.10 -23.76
C ALA A 18 -13.05 -2.81 -25.25
N LYS A 19 -12.23 -3.62 -25.93
CA LYS A 19 -12.03 -3.54 -27.38
C LYS A 19 -13.35 -3.72 -28.13
N ASN A 20 -14.09 -4.79 -27.86
CA ASN A 20 -15.34 -5.08 -28.54
C ASN A 20 -16.41 -3.97 -28.31
N TRP A 21 -16.46 -3.43 -27.10
CA TRP A 21 -17.31 -2.28 -26.79
C TRP A 21 -16.94 -1.06 -27.64
N LEU A 22 -15.64 -0.74 -27.73
CA LEU A 22 -15.14 0.41 -28.49
C LEU A 22 -15.34 0.20 -30.00
N GLU A 23 -15.08 -1.01 -30.52
CA GLU A 23 -15.28 -1.39 -31.92
C GLU A 23 -16.75 -1.23 -32.35
N ASN A 24 -17.71 -1.58 -31.48
CA ASN A 24 -19.14 -1.34 -31.72
C ASN A 24 -19.51 0.15 -31.77
N LEU A 25 -18.74 1.01 -31.09
CA LEU A 25 -19.02 2.45 -31.08
C LEU A 25 -18.43 3.19 -32.29
N ILE A 26 -17.19 2.88 -32.67
CA ILE A 26 -16.42 3.67 -33.65
C ILE A 26 -15.83 2.82 -34.79
N GLY A 27 -16.16 1.53 -34.91
CA GLY A 27 -15.68 0.63 -35.94
C GLY A 27 -14.18 0.33 -35.83
N GLU A 28 -13.53 0.00 -36.97
CA GLU A 28 -12.11 -0.36 -37.02
C GLU A 28 -11.14 0.72 -36.53
N SER A 29 -11.58 1.97 -36.47
CA SER A 29 -10.79 3.09 -35.91
C SER A 29 -10.53 2.96 -34.40
N CYS A 30 -11.18 2.00 -33.73
CA CYS A 30 -10.94 1.74 -32.28
C CYS A 30 -9.46 1.49 -31.96
N TRP A 31 -8.69 0.92 -32.87
CA TRP A 31 -7.27 0.65 -32.66
C TRP A 31 -6.39 1.89 -32.47
N ASP A 32 -6.86 3.07 -32.96
CA ASP A 32 -6.16 4.34 -32.72
C ASP A 32 -6.35 4.83 -31.28
N GLN A 33 -7.36 4.32 -30.58
CA GLN A 33 -7.71 4.71 -29.20
C GLN A 33 -7.24 3.69 -28.15
N ILE A 34 -6.65 2.56 -28.58
CA ILE A 34 -6.18 1.53 -27.66
C ILE A 34 -4.68 1.70 -27.41
N PHE A 35 -4.33 1.92 -26.15
CA PHE A 35 -2.94 2.02 -25.69
C PHE A 35 -2.59 0.82 -24.82
N GLY A 36 -1.37 0.33 -24.93
CA GLY A 36 -0.82 -0.74 -24.10
C GLY A 36 0.35 -0.28 -23.25
N ILE A 37 0.41 -0.75 -22.03
CA ILE A 37 1.52 -0.50 -21.10
C ILE A 37 1.97 -1.84 -20.55
N SER A 38 3.18 -2.28 -20.90
CA SER A 38 3.70 -3.60 -20.54
C SER A 38 5.21 -3.70 -20.72
N SER A 39 5.86 -4.67 -20.06
CA SER A 39 7.20 -5.13 -20.44
C SER A 39 7.16 -6.13 -21.61
N ASN A 40 6.00 -6.71 -21.92
CA ASN A 40 5.80 -7.67 -22.98
C ASN A 40 5.35 -6.98 -24.29
N LYS A 41 6.31 -6.37 -25.00
CA LYS A 41 6.06 -5.72 -26.28
C LYS A 41 5.42 -6.68 -27.31
N LYS A 42 5.91 -7.93 -27.34
CA LYS A 42 5.38 -8.95 -28.24
C LYS A 42 3.89 -9.22 -27.98
N GLY A 43 3.50 -9.38 -26.73
CA GLY A 43 2.09 -9.59 -26.35
C GLY A 43 1.19 -8.42 -26.73
N MET A 44 1.65 -7.17 -26.57
CA MET A 44 0.92 -5.99 -27.01
C MET A 44 0.71 -5.97 -28.52
N THR A 45 1.74 -6.30 -29.29
CA THR A 45 1.68 -6.38 -30.77
C THR A 45 0.76 -7.51 -31.24
N GLU A 46 0.85 -8.70 -30.64
CA GLU A 46 -0.03 -9.84 -30.95
C GLU A 46 -1.50 -9.56 -30.61
N PHE A 47 -1.77 -8.76 -29.60
CA PHE A 47 -3.11 -8.28 -29.27
C PHE A 47 -3.67 -7.30 -30.32
N GLY A 48 -2.80 -6.65 -31.11
CA GLY A 48 -3.15 -5.68 -32.16
C GLY A 48 -2.92 -4.23 -31.80
N ILE A 49 -2.23 -3.92 -30.70
CA ILE A 49 -1.92 -2.54 -30.31
C ILE A 49 -0.81 -2.01 -31.23
N LYS A 50 -1.04 -0.83 -31.83
CA LYS A 50 -0.06 -0.18 -32.71
C LYS A 50 1.21 0.17 -31.94
N ASP A 51 2.38 0.05 -32.56
CA ASP A 51 3.67 0.36 -31.95
C ASP A 51 3.73 1.79 -31.36
N THR A 52 3.07 2.75 -32.02
CA THR A 52 2.96 4.13 -31.56
C THR A 52 2.17 4.30 -30.27
N ASN A 53 1.35 3.30 -29.90
CA ASN A 53 0.46 3.29 -28.75
C ASN A 53 0.96 2.35 -27.65
N GLN A 54 2.20 1.86 -27.76
CA GLN A 54 2.80 0.98 -26.77
C GLN A 54 3.77 1.77 -25.88
N PHE A 55 3.58 1.62 -24.57
CA PHE A 55 4.48 2.17 -23.55
C PHE A 55 5.16 1.02 -22.81
N GLU A 56 6.45 1.08 -22.74
CA GLU A 56 7.27 0.03 -22.15
C GLU A 56 7.44 0.24 -20.64
N ILE A 57 7.45 -0.86 -19.88
CA ILE A 57 7.86 -0.93 -18.49
C ILE A 57 9.14 -1.75 -18.45
N LEU A 58 10.14 -1.32 -17.69
CA LEU A 58 11.38 -2.07 -17.53
C LEU A 58 11.11 -3.42 -16.84
N ASP A 59 11.72 -4.49 -17.32
CA ASP A 59 11.57 -5.84 -16.75
C ASP A 59 11.98 -5.92 -15.27
N SER A 60 12.95 -5.09 -14.88
CA SER A 60 13.41 -4.98 -13.47
C SER A 60 12.39 -4.39 -12.53
N VAL A 61 11.33 -3.73 -13.02
CA VAL A 61 10.29 -3.12 -12.18
C VAL A 61 9.22 -4.15 -11.87
N GLY A 62 9.09 -4.53 -10.60
CA GLY A 62 8.01 -5.39 -10.12
C GLY A 62 6.63 -4.71 -10.26
N GLY A 63 5.57 -5.49 -10.52
CA GLY A 63 4.21 -4.94 -10.71
C GLY A 63 3.74 -4.08 -9.54
N ARG A 64 3.93 -4.54 -8.31
CA ARG A 64 3.56 -3.84 -7.06
C ARG A 64 4.38 -2.59 -6.75
N TYR A 65 5.52 -2.41 -7.43
CA TYR A 65 6.39 -1.22 -7.34
C TYR A 65 6.31 -0.34 -8.59
N SER A 66 5.38 -0.62 -9.52
CA SER A 66 5.37 0.00 -10.84
C SER A 66 4.71 1.38 -10.89
N ILE A 67 4.15 1.86 -9.80
CA ILE A 67 3.44 3.15 -9.73
C ILE A 67 4.30 4.34 -10.19
N TRP A 68 5.62 4.23 -10.12
CA TRP A 68 6.59 5.23 -10.56
C TRP A 68 6.93 5.17 -12.05
N SER A 69 6.36 4.21 -12.79
CA SER A 69 6.61 3.94 -14.20
C SER A 69 5.47 4.40 -15.10
N SER A 70 5.55 4.09 -16.39
CA SER A 70 4.50 4.33 -17.39
C SER A 70 3.14 3.70 -17.02
N ILE A 71 3.08 2.73 -16.10
CA ILE A 71 1.83 2.15 -15.59
C ILE A 71 0.88 3.22 -15.04
N SER A 72 1.42 4.32 -14.54
CA SER A 72 0.65 5.44 -13.99
C SER A 72 0.06 6.40 -15.05
N LEU A 73 0.20 6.09 -16.34
CA LEU A 73 -0.37 6.93 -17.40
C LEU A 73 -1.86 7.29 -17.17
N PRO A 74 -2.76 6.35 -16.76
CA PRO A 74 -4.14 6.71 -16.46
C PRO A 74 -4.25 7.72 -15.32
N ALA A 75 -3.44 7.59 -14.28
CA ALA A 75 -3.41 8.54 -13.16
C ALA A 75 -2.84 9.89 -13.59
N ILE A 76 -1.84 9.90 -14.48
CA ILE A 76 -1.26 11.14 -15.06
C ILE A 76 -2.31 11.90 -15.87
N ILE A 77 -3.12 11.18 -16.65
CA ILE A 77 -4.20 11.79 -17.45
C ILE A 77 -5.26 12.41 -16.54
N ASP A 78 -5.62 11.72 -15.45
CA ASP A 78 -6.65 12.17 -14.50
C ASP A 78 -6.18 13.35 -13.65
N MET A 79 -5.02 13.23 -13.00
CA MET A 79 -4.51 14.26 -12.08
C MET A 79 -3.73 15.39 -12.73
N GLY A 80 -3.29 15.21 -13.97
CA GLY A 80 -2.40 16.12 -14.72
C GLY A 80 -0.92 15.94 -14.36
N TRP A 81 -0.06 16.29 -15.33
CA TRP A 81 1.39 16.08 -15.24
C TRP A 81 2.03 16.75 -14.03
N LYS A 82 1.65 17.99 -13.72
CA LYS A 82 2.20 18.74 -12.59
C LYS A 82 1.98 18.03 -11.27
N ASN A 83 0.78 17.51 -11.03
CA ASN A 83 0.48 16.76 -9.80
C ASN A 83 1.25 15.45 -9.73
N PHE A 84 1.47 14.80 -10.87
CA PHE A 84 2.30 13.59 -10.91
C PHE A 84 3.79 13.90 -10.68
N GLU A 85 4.29 15.04 -11.13
CA GLU A 85 5.65 15.50 -10.78
C GLU A 85 5.78 15.73 -9.27
N GLU A 86 4.83 16.45 -8.65
CA GLU A 86 4.80 16.63 -7.20
C GLU A 86 4.73 15.29 -6.45
N PHE A 87 3.98 14.31 -6.97
CA PHE A 87 3.92 12.97 -6.41
C PHE A 87 5.28 12.26 -6.44
N LYS A 88 6.00 12.33 -7.55
CA LYS A 88 7.38 11.80 -7.66
C LYS A 88 8.38 12.56 -6.79
N GLU A 89 8.23 13.88 -6.68
CA GLU A 89 9.08 14.68 -5.77
C GLU A 89 8.92 14.23 -4.32
N GLY A 90 7.69 13.93 -3.89
CA GLY A 90 7.45 13.37 -2.56
C GLY A 90 8.16 12.03 -2.34
N ALA A 91 8.14 11.14 -3.34
CA ALA A 91 8.89 9.88 -3.28
C ALA A 91 10.40 10.13 -3.21
N PHE A 92 10.93 11.05 -4.00
CA PHE A 92 12.34 11.43 -3.95
C PHE A 92 12.74 12.03 -2.59
N GLU A 93 11.84 12.75 -1.93
CA GLU A 93 12.08 13.20 -0.55
C GLU A 93 12.14 12.03 0.44
N ALA A 94 11.30 11.01 0.26
CA ALA A 94 11.37 9.79 1.07
C ALA A 94 12.67 9.02 0.84
N ASP A 95 13.14 8.93 -0.41
CA ASP A 95 14.45 8.34 -0.75
C ASP A 95 15.60 9.08 -0.04
N ASN A 96 15.58 10.40 -0.10
CA ASN A 96 16.58 11.23 0.57
C ASN A 96 16.54 11.08 2.09
N HIS A 97 15.34 11.02 2.66
CA HIS A 97 15.14 10.76 4.08
C HIS A 97 15.68 9.38 4.47
N PHE A 98 15.34 8.36 3.72
CA PHE A 98 15.82 7.00 3.96
C PHE A 98 17.34 6.90 3.88
N MET A 99 17.98 7.53 2.89
CA MET A 99 19.41 7.45 2.66
C MET A 99 20.26 8.31 3.61
N LYS A 100 19.71 9.41 4.13
CA LYS A 100 20.50 10.43 4.83
C LYS A 100 20.20 10.54 6.32
N SER A 101 19.01 10.10 6.78
CA SER A 101 18.66 10.20 8.19
C SER A 101 19.41 9.17 9.03
N VAL A 102 19.75 9.55 10.26
CA VAL A 102 20.26 8.60 11.24
C VAL A 102 19.17 7.56 11.54
N TRP A 103 19.56 6.33 11.84
CA TRP A 103 18.63 5.21 12.00
C TRP A 103 17.50 5.46 13.01
N SER A 104 17.78 6.21 14.10
CA SER A 104 16.82 6.56 15.16
C SER A 104 15.75 7.59 14.75
N GLU A 105 15.93 8.25 13.61
CA GLU A 105 15.00 9.25 13.04
C GLU A 105 14.48 8.81 11.66
N ASN A 106 14.97 7.70 11.15
CA ASN A 106 14.64 7.18 9.83
C ASN A 106 13.28 6.49 9.86
N ILE A 107 12.26 7.15 9.36
CA ILE A 107 10.86 6.68 9.43
C ILE A 107 10.70 5.27 8.86
N PRO A 108 11.10 4.95 7.61
CA PRO A 108 11.00 3.59 7.08
C PRO A 108 11.71 2.53 7.92
N VAL A 109 12.90 2.84 8.42
CA VAL A 109 13.68 1.92 9.26
C VAL A 109 12.96 1.67 10.58
N LEU A 110 12.46 2.71 11.23
CA LEU A 110 11.71 2.57 12.49
C LEU A 110 10.42 1.76 12.27
N MET A 111 9.68 2.02 11.20
CA MET A 111 8.48 1.25 10.86
C MET A 111 8.80 -0.23 10.64
N ALA A 112 9.90 -0.54 9.96
CA ALA A 112 10.35 -1.91 9.73
C ALA A 112 10.75 -2.60 11.04
N LEU A 113 11.56 -1.95 11.87
CA LEU A 113 12.00 -2.50 13.16
C LEU A 113 10.83 -2.76 14.11
N ILE A 114 9.86 -1.84 14.18
CA ILE A 114 8.63 -2.01 14.97
C ILE A 114 7.83 -3.21 14.45
N SER A 115 7.66 -3.32 13.14
CA SER A 115 6.95 -4.44 12.52
C SER A 115 7.65 -5.79 12.80
N CYS A 116 8.97 -5.85 12.64
CA CYS A 116 9.77 -7.02 12.96
C CYS A 116 9.65 -7.42 14.44
N TRP A 117 9.70 -6.43 15.35
CA TRP A 117 9.54 -6.65 16.78
C TRP A 117 8.14 -7.15 17.14
N ASN A 118 7.09 -6.52 16.61
CA ASN A 118 5.72 -6.95 16.84
C ASN A 118 5.52 -8.42 16.43
N MET A 119 6.04 -8.80 15.28
CA MET A 119 5.83 -10.13 14.72
C MET A 119 6.72 -11.20 15.37
N ASN A 120 8.01 -10.95 15.51
CA ASN A 120 8.97 -11.96 15.98
C ASN A 120 9.31 -11.82 17.47
N GLY A 121 9.13 -10.65 18.08
CA GLY A 121 9.33 -10.42 19.51
C GLY A 121 8.06 -10.65 20.33
N LEU A 122 6.93 -10.04 19.89
CA LEU A 122 5.66 -10.11 20.61
C LEU A 122 4.73 -11.21 20.08
N GLY A 123 5.04 -11.84 18.95
CA GLY A 123 4.22 -12.91 18.37
C GLY A 123 2.96 -12.43 17.64
N ILE A 124 2.79 -11.13 17.41
CA ILE A 124 1.63 -10.52 16.75
C ILE A 124 1.77 -10.67 15.23
N ASN A 125 0.97 -11.56 14.63
CA ASN A 125 1.12 -11.98 13.24
C ASN A 125 0.23 -11.22 12.27
N ASN A 126 -0.37 -10.13 12.68
CA ASN A 126 -1.25 -9.33 11.85
C ASN A 126 -0.99 -7.83 12.06
N LEU A 127 -1.20 -7.05 11.00
CA LEU A 127 -1.05 -5.59 10.97
C LEU A 127 -2.32 -4.98 10.39
N GLY A 128 -3.09 -4.31 11.22
CA GLY A 128 -4.22 -3.49 10.79
C GLY A 128 -3.74 -2.13 10.29
N ILE A 129 -4.11 -1.72 9.09
CA ILE A 129 -3.81 -0.38 8.56
C ILE A 129 -5.13 0.37 8.39
N PHE A 130 -5.26 1.53 9.05
CA PHE A 130 -6.49 2.32 9.04
C PHE A 130 -6.23 3.73 8.55
N THR A 131 -6.93 4.14 7.49
CA THR A 131 -6.84 5.50 6.93
C THR A 131 -8.03 6.34 7.38
N TYR A 132 -7.79 7.62 7.71
CA TYR A 132 -8.83 8.54 8.20
C TYR A 132 -9.07 9.71 7.23
N ASP A 133 -8.73 9.52 5.97
CA ASP A 133 -9.16 10.36 4.87
C ASP A 133 -9.76 9.46 3.77
N TYR A 134 -10.95 9.78 3.31
CA TYR A 134 -11.69 8.99 2.32
C TYR A 134 -10.94 8.90 0.98
N LYS A 135 -10.17 9.92 0.62
CA LYS A 135 -9.40 9.97 -0.64
C LYS A 135 -8.34 8.86 -0.71
N ILE A 136 -7.82 8.42 0.45
CA ILE A 136 -6.80 7.34 0.53
C ILE A 136 -7.37 6.01 1.04
N ARG A 137 -8.69 5.80 1.05
CA ARG A 137 -9.33 4.56 1.51
C ARG A 137 -8.82 3.29 0.81
N SER A 138 -8.39 3.41 -0.44
CA SER A 138 -7.86 2.28 -1.22
C SER A 138 -6.39 1.97 -0.95
N LEU A 139 -5.67 2.84 -0.21
CA LEU A 139 -4.25 2.68 0.09
C LEU A 139 -3.96 1.34 0.79
N VAL A 140 -4.85 0.93 1.69
CA VAL A 140 -4.68 -0.32 2.45
C VAL A 140 -4.61 -1.54 1.54
N LYS A 141 -5.43 -1.61 0.48
CA LYS A 141 -5.38 -2.71 -0.51
C LYS A 141 -4.04 -2.76 -1.24
N TYR A 142 -3.51 -1.60 -1.62
CA TYR A 142 -2.21 -1.48 -2.24
C TYR A 142 -1.09 -1.94 -1.30
N LEU A 143 -1.08 -1.44 -0.05
CA LEU A 143 -0.08 -1.80 0.96
C LEU A 143 -0.14 -3.29 1.34
N SER A 144 -1.35 -3.87 1.37
CA SER A 144 -1.53 -5.31 1.60
C SER A 144 -0.87 -6.15 0.51
N GLN A 145 -1.12 -5.81 -0.75
CA GLN A 145 -0.47 -6.49 -1.88
C GLN A 145 1.04 -6.27 -1.83
N MET A 146 1.49 -5.04 -1.71
CA MET A 146 2.92 -4.71 -1.69
C MET A 146 3.67 -5.46 -0.59
N GLY A 147 3.17 -5.46 0.64
CA GLY A 147 3.82 -6.12 1.76
C GLY A 147 3.80 -7.65 1.64
N MET A 148 2.62 -8.23 1.40
CA MET A 148 2.46 -9.68 1.42
C MET A 148 3.07 -10.38 0.21
N GLU A 149 3.01 -9.82 -0.99
CA GLU A 149 3.70 -10.36 -2.17
C GLU A 149 5.22 -10.21 -2.05
N SER A 150 5.71 -9.15 -1.41
CA SER A 150 7.15 -8.91 -1.27
C SER A 150 7.78 -9.82 -0.22
N ASN A 151 7.22 -9.84 0.97
CA ASN A 151 7.83 -10.43 2.15
C ASN A 151 7.15 -11.73 2.62
N GLY A 152 6.00 -12.11 2.08
CA GLY A 152 5.30 -13.35 2.42
C GLY A 152 5.99 -14.60 1.84
N LYS A 153 7.25 -14.84 2.21
CA LYS A 153 8.11 -15.88 1.67
C LYS A 153 8.71 -16.74 2.78
N SER A 154 8.72 -18.04 2.59
CA SER A 154 9.23 -19.00 3.58
C SER A 154 10.71 -19.36 3.41
N PHE A 155 11.34 -18.89 2.32
CA PHE A 155 12.75 -19.17 2.02
C PHE A 155 13.54 -17.89 1.84
N SER A 156 14.80 -17.90 2.33
CA SER A 156 15.77 -16.84 2.11
C SER A 156 16.34 -16.86 0.70
N ASN A 157 17.10 -15.81 0.35
CA ASN A 157 17.85 -15.71 -0.91
C ASN A 157 18.88 -16.85 -1.09
N GLU A 158 19.32 -17.46 0.00
CA GLU A 158 20.22 -18.59 0.00
C GLU A 158 19.50 -19.95 -0.10
N ASN A 159 18.21 -19.94 -0.40
CA ASN A 159 17.36 -21.13 -0.46
C ASN A 159 17.26 -21.92 0.87
N ASN A 160 17.47 -21.25 2.00
CA ASN A 160 17.27 -21.82 3.32
C ASN A 160 15.87 -21.44 3.84
N GLN A 161 15.23 -22.34 4.56
CA GLN A 161 13.96 -22.00 5.23
C GLN A 161 14.19 -20.86 6.23
N SER A 162 13.34 -19.83 6.16
CA SER A 162 13.44 -18.70 7.09
C SER A 162 13.20 -19.17 8.53
N LEU A 163 14.06 -18.70 9.45
CA LEU A 163 13.88 -18.88 10.88
C LEU A 163 12.90 -17.88 11.49
N PHE A 164 12.54 -16.86 10.73
CA PHE A 164 11.66 -15.78 11.14
C PHE A 164 10.32 -15.84 10.43
N LYS A 165 9.30 -15.28 11.05
CA LYS A 165 8.09 -14.86 10.36
C LYS A 165 8.43 -13.62 9.53
N THR A 166 8.17 -13.67 8.23
CA THR A 166 8.69 -12.69 7.29
C THR A 166 7.68 -11.62 6.89
N CYS A 167 6.38 -11.87 7.10
CA CYS A 167 5.32 -10.92 6.81
C CYS A 167 4.11 -11.17 7.71
N PRO A 168 3.52 -10.12 8.31
CA PRO A 168 2.23 -10.24 8.97
C PRO A 168 1.11 -10.33 7.93
N LEU A 169 -0.06 -10.85 8.32
CA LEU A 169 -1.28 -10.62 7.56
C LEU A 169 -1.62 -9.12 7.60
N ILE A 170 -1.60 -8.46 6.45
CA ILE A 170 -1.93 -7.03 6.34
C ILE A 170 -3.39 -6.87 5.94
N TRP A 171 -4.15 -6.14 6.75
CA TRP A 171 -5.59 -5.93 6.60
C TRP A 171 -5.98 -4.52 7.05
N GLY A 172 -7.26 -4.21 7.05
CA GLY A 172 -7.76 -2.91 7.50
C GLY A 172 -8.62 -2.21 6.45
N GLY A 173 -8.65 -0.88 6.49
CA GLY A 173 -9.48 -0.10 5.57
C GLY A 173 -9.66 1.35 6.00
N TYR A 174 -10.75 1.96 5.54
CA TYR A 174 -11.15 3.29 5.96
C TYR A 174 -11.67 3.24 7.41
N GLY A 175 -11.00 3.94 8.32
CA GLY A 175 -11.24 3.85 9.76
C GLY A 175 -12.69 4.07 10.20
N PRO A 176 -13.38 5.11 9.72
CA PRO A 176 -14.80 5.32 10.03
C PRO A 176 -15.71 4.16 9.63
N GLU A 177 -15.46 3.48 8.51
CA GLU A 177 -16.20 2.28 8.11
C GLU A 177 -15.79 1.06 8.93
N ALA A 178 -14.48 0.90 9.16
CA ALA A 178 -13.91 -0.21 9.93
C ALA A 178 -14.40 -0.23 11.38
N GLN A 179 -14.74 0.93 11.95
CA GLN A 179 -15.27 1.05 13.31
C GLN A 179 -16.48 0.14 13.56
N HIS A 180 -17.34 -0.03 12.56
CA HIS A 180 -18.56 -0.81 12.69
C HIS A 180 -18.35 -2.33 12.42
N SER A 181 -17.14 -2.73 12.09
CA SER A 181 -16.85 -4.14 11.76
C SER A 181 -15.78 -4.77 12.64
N VAL A 182 -14.69 -4.06 12.93
CA VAL A 182 -13.50 -4.70 13.53
C VAL A 182 -13.12 -4.15 14.91
N PHE A 183 -13.61 -2.97 15.29
CA PHE A 183 -13.18 -2.34 16.54
C PHE A 183 -13.65 -3.06 17.79
N GLN A 184 -14.75 -3.81 17.75
CA GLN A 184 -15.15 -4.67 18.87
C GLN A 184 -14.04 -5.68 19.18
N TRP A 185 -13.47 -6.31 18.14
CA TRP A 185 -12.39 -7.26 18.30
C TRP A 185 -11.07 -6.59 18.71
N LEU A 186 -10.75 -5.44 18.12
CA LEU A 186 -9.52 -4.69 18.45
C LEU A 186 -9.48 -4.21 19.89
N LEU A 187 -10.63 -3.78 20.44
CA LEU A 187 -10.72 -3.19 21.78
C LEU A 187 -10.91 -4.21 22.89
N GLN A 188 -11.61 -5.31 22.60
CA GLN A 188 -12.07 -6.27 23.62
C GLN A 188 -11.94 -7.73 23.16
N GLY A 189 -11.25 -7.99 22.07
CA GLY A 189 -10.96 -9.36 21.61
C GLY A 189 -9.94 -10.06 22.51
N THR A 190 -9.71 -11.33 22.23
CA THR A 190 -8.80 -12.17 22.99
C THR A 190 -7.39 -12.24 22.39
N ASP A 191 -7.13 -11.46 21.34
CA ASP A 191 -5.84 -11.44 20.65
C ASP A 191 -5.49 -9.99 20.27
N TYR A 192 -4.21 -9.75 19.98
CA TYR A 192 -3.68 -8.43 19.66
C TYR A 192 -3.46 -8.26 18.16
N SER A 193 -3.60 -7.02 17.69
CA SER A 193 -3.18 -6.60 16.37
C SER A 193 -2.23 -5.41 16.47
N ALA A 194 -1.08 -5.47 15.81
CA ALA A 194 -0.36 -4.24 15.54
C ALA A 194 -1.19 -3.37 14.59
N CYS A 195 -1.20 -2.05 14.81
CA CYS A 195 -2.03 -1.14 14.01
C CYS A 195 -1.24 0.09 13.55
N ASP A 196 -1.34 0.40 12.26
CA ASP A 196 -0.89 1.67 11.69
C ASP A 196 -2.10 2.56 11.40
N PHE A 197 -2.15 3.72 12.03
CA PHE A 197 -3.19 4.73 11.83
C PHE A 197 -2.65 5.87 10.99
N ILE A 198 -3.29 6.16 9.85
CA ILE A 198 -2.87 7.21 8.91
C ILE A 198 -3.90 8.32 8.92
N GLY A 199 -3.51 9.49 9.44
CA GLY A 199 -4.39 10.65 9.57
C GLY A 199 -3.84 11.91 8.91
N VAL A 200 -4.75 12.76 8.43
CA VAL A 200 -4.44 14.07 7.82
C VAL A 200 -4.92 15.17 8.76
N LYS A 201 -3.99 16.03 9.22
CA LYS A 201 -4.29 17.05 10.22
C LYS A 201 -4.93 18.32 9.64
N GLY A 202 -4.66 18.67 8.40
CA GLY A 202 -4.85 20.01 7.85
C GLY A 202 -5.87 20.16 6.74
N ASP A 203 -6.55 19.10 6.29
CA ASP A 203 -7.62 19.26 5.30
C ASP A 203 -8.89 19.69 5.99
N ALA A 204 -9.23 20.95 5.77
CA ALA A 204 -10.42 21.60 6.28
C ALA A 204 -11.70 21.22 5.51
N ASP A 205 -11.93 19.95 5.22
CA ASP A 205 -13.31 19.47 5.22
C ASP A 205 -13.74 19.38 6.68
N ALA A 206 -13.91 20.59 7.26
CA ALA A 206 -14.17 20.84 8.69
C ALA A 206 -15.50 20.26 9.19
N SER A 207 -16.12 19.37 8.44
CA SER A 207 -17.33 18.65 8.82
C SER A 207 -17.07 17.22 9.28
N SER A 208 -15.85 16.69 9.14
CA SER A 208 -15.56 15.34 9.58
C SER A 208 -14.66 15.34 10.83
N ASN A 209 -15.17 14.88 11.95
CA ASN A 209 -14.41 14.59 13.18
C ASN A 209 -13.48 13.35 13.00
N SER A 210 -13.06 13.07 11.76
CA SER A 210 -12.30 11.85 11.47
C SER A 210 -10.94 11.83 12.14
N TYR A 211 -10.28 13.00 12.24
CA TYR A 211 -8.96 13.08 12.87
C TYR A 211 -9.06 12.94 14.40
N GLU A 212 -10.07 13.55 15.03
CA GLU A 212 -10.36 13.39 16.45
C GLU A 212 -10.74 11.95 16.78
N MET A 213 -11.54 11.32 15.92
CA MET A 213 -11.90 9.91 16.05
C MET A 213 -10.64 9.01 15.96
N LEU A 214 -9.76 9.28 15.02
CA LEU A 214 -8.47 8.59 14.92
C LEU A 214 -7.68 8.70 16.23
N LEU A 215 -7.52 9.91 16.76
CA LEU A 215 -6.78 10.11 18.01
C LEU A 215 -7.41 9.37 19.19
N ALA A 216 -8.73 9.40 19.31
CA ALA A 216 -9.46 8.68 20.34
C ALA A 216 -9.26 7.16 20.24
N GLN A 217 -9.30 6.61 19.04
CA GLN A 217 -9.11 5.18 18.80
C GLN A 217 -7.67 4.73 19.06
N VAL A 218 -6.67 5.52 18.65
CA VAL A 218 -5.27 5.28 19.01
C VAL A 218 -5.08 5.30 20.51
N ALA A 219 -5.66 6.27 21.22
CA ALA A 219 -5.58 6.35 22.68
C ALA A 219 -6.25 5.15 23.35
N ALA A 220 -7.44 4.76 22.92
CA ALA A 220 -8.15 3.61 23.48
C ALA A 220 -7.36 2.30 23.29
N LEU A 221 -6.80 2.07 22.11
CA LEU A 221 -6.02 0.86 21.83
C LEU A 221 -4.67 0.82 22.57
N SER A 222 -4.00 1.97 22.72
CA SER A 222 -2.68 2.00 23.36
C SER A 222 -2.75 2.12 24.88
N LEU A 223 -3.65 2.95 25.42
CA LEU A 223 -3.72 3.24 26.86
C LEU A 223 -4.77 2.38 27.58
N GLY A 224 -5.83 1.97 26.87
CA GLY A 224 -6.96 1.29 27.47
C GLY A 224 -7.84 2.21 28.33
N GLU A 225 -8.87 1.63 28.90
CA GLU A 225 -9.78 2.30 29.85
C GLU A 225 -10.38 1.25 30.78
N GLU A 226 -10.24 1.45 32.08
CA GLU A 226 -10.84 0.58 33.09
C GLU A 226 -12.25 1.04 33.42
N ASN A 227 -13.25 0.14 33.35
CA ASN A 227 -14.60 0.37 33.81
C ASN A 227 -14.82 -0.32 35.16
N LEU A 228 -14.84 0.46 36.25
CA LEU A 228 -14.95 -0.06 37.60
C LEU A 228 -16.31 -0.73 37.90
N GLY A 229 -17.36 -0.37 37.15
CA GLY A 229 -18.69 -0.94 37.33
C GLY A 229 -18.90 -2.28 36.59
N PHE A 230 -18.32 -2.39 35.41
CA PHE A 230 -18.54 -3.55 34.52
C PHE A 230 -17.25 -3.90 33.81
N LYS A 231 -16.52 -4.91 34.28
CA LYS A 231 -15.25 -5.36 33.70
C LYS A 231 -15.33 -5.64 32.21
N TYR A 232 -16.45 -6.18 31.73
CA TYR A 232 -16.65 -6.46 30.29
C TYR A 232 -16.73 -5.22 29.39
N ARG A 233 -16.81 -4.01 30.00
CA ARG A 233 -16.76 -2.71 29.30
C ARG A 233 -15.38 -2.07 29.32
N SER A 234 -14.43 -2.69 30.02
CA SER A 234 -13.04 -2.20 30.03
C SER A 234 -12.38 -2.48 28.70
N VAL A 235 -11.45 -1.62 28.32
CA VAL A 235 -10.55 -1.78 27.19
C VAL A 235 -9.16 -2.01 27.78
N GLU A 236 -8.53 -3.12 27.46
CA GLU A 236 -7.25 -3.50 28.07
C GLU A 236 -6.11 -2.54 27.69
N GLY A 237 -6.12 -2.04 26.45
CA GLY A 237 -5.03 -1.24 25.93
C GLY A 237 -3.81 -2.08 25.57
N ASN A 238 -2.63 -1.44 25.54
CA ASN A 238 -1.35 -2.06 25.25
C ASN A 238 -1.24 -2.72 23.86
N ASN A 239 -2.15 -2.40 22.94
CA ASN A 239 -2.04 -2.76 21.55
C ASN A 239 -0.93 -1.93 20.89
N PRO A 240 0.05 -2.54 20.19
CA PRO A 240 1.06 -1.80 19.47
C PRO A 240 0.42 -0.94 18.37
N THR A 241 0.53 0.37 18.52
CA THR A 241 -0.04 1.33 17.56
C THR A 241 0.99 2.31 17.07
N SER A 242 1.01 2.54 15.75
CA SER A 242 1.78 3.60 15.09
C SER A 242 0.82 4.66 14.54
N LEU A 243 1.13 5.93 14.75
CA LEU A 243 0.37 7.04 14.23
C LEU A 243 1.17 7.82 13.19
N LEU A 244 0.81 7.69 11.93
CA LEU A 244 1.37 8.41 10.81
C LEU A 244 0.54 9.67 10.54
N LYS A 245 1.14 10.83 10.81
CA LYS A 245 0.47 12.13 10.69
C LYS A 245 0.92 12.84 9.42
N LEU A 246 0.00 13.02 8.48
CA LEU A 246 0.20 13.91 7.35
C LEU A 246 -0.25 15.33 7.72
N LYS A 247 0.55 16.34 7.36
CA LYS A 247 0.16 17.74 7.58
C LYS A 247 -1.01 18.11 6.68
N ASN A 248 -0.98 17.66 5.44
CA ASN A 248 -2.03 17.79 4.42
C ASN A 248 -1.94 16.61 3.49
N LEU A 249 -3.02 16.33 2.77
CA LEU A 249 -3.06 15.33 1.72
C LEU A 249 -2.96 16.02 0.36
N ASN A 250 -1.80 15.90 -0.26
CA ASN A 250 -1.52 16.37 -1.61
C ASN A 250 -0.63 15.33 -2.33
N PRO A 251 -0.39 15.46 -3.65
CA PRO A 251 0.41 14.49 -4.37
C PRO A 251 1.79 14.24 -3.75
N ARG A 252 2.47 15.29 -3.28
CA ARG A 252 3.81 15.18 -2.66
C ARG A 252 3.78 14.36 -1.38
N SER A 253 2.85 14.66 -0.46
CA SER A 253 2.74 13.91 0.80
C SER A 253 2.31 12.44 0.58
N LEU A 254 1.48 12.19 -0.42
CA LEU A 254 1.10 10.83 -0.81
C LEU A 254 2.29 10.07 -1.40
N GLY A 255 3.08 10.70 -2.25
CA GLY A 255 4.31 10.11 -2.81
C GLY A 255 5.30 9.75 -1.70
N PHE A 256 5.53 10.65 -0.75
CA PHE A 256 6.38 10.39 0.42
C PHE A 256 5.88 9.20 1.24
N LEU A 257 4.57 9.13 1.50
CA LEU A 257 3.96 8.05 2.28
C LEU A 257 4.15 6.68 1.60
N ILE A 258 3.84 6.60 0.30
CA ILE A 258 3.95 5.34 -0.46
C ILE A 258 5.41 4.87 -0.50
N ALA A 259 6.34 5.73 -0.87
CA ALA A 259 7.76 5.39 -0.93
C ALA A 259 8.32 5.00 0.46
N SER A 260 7.83 5.64 1.54
CA SER A 260 8.19 5.24 2.90
C SER A 260 7.76 3.80 3.23
N TYR A 261 6.59 3.36 2.80
CA TYR A 261 6.17 1.96 2.95
C TYR A 261 6.97 1.01 2.04
N GLU A 262 7.36 1.44 0.83
CA GLU A 262 8.24 0.65 -0.04
C GLU A 262 9.61 0.43 0.62
N HIS A 263 10.21 1.48 1.18
CA HIS A 263 11.45 1.36 1.95
C HIS A 263 11.30 0.51 3.21
N LYS A 264 10.16 0.62 3.92
CA LYS A 264 9.86 -0.26 5.06
C LYS A 264 9.92 -1.73 4.64
N VAL A 265 9.22 -2.09 3.56
CA VAL A 265 9.17 -3.47 3.03
C VAL A 265 10.56 -3.93 2.61
N PHE A 266 11.35 -3.06 1.98
CA PHE A 266 12.75 -3.34 1.65
C PHE A 266 13.60 -3.62 2.89
N VAL A 267 13.53 -2.79 3.93
CA VAL A 267 14.29 -2.98 5.18
C VAL A 267 13.90 -4.30 5.85
N GLU A 268 12.60 -4.61 5.94
CA GLU A 268 12.13 -5.89 6.46
C GLU A 268 12.73 -7.06 5.68
N SER A 269 12.75 -6.98 4.35
CA SER A 269 13.32 -8.03 3.51
C SER A 269 14.82 -8.26 3.75
N GLN A 270 15.57 -7.18 4.00
CA GLN A 270 16.99 -7.27 4.34
C GLN A 270 17.20 -7.94 5.72
N ILE A 271 16.37 -7.60 6.71
CA ILE A 271 16.41 -8.22 8.04
C ILE A 271 16.17 -9.73 7.95
N TYR A 272 15.24 -10.16 7.09
CA TYR A 272 14.87 -11.57 6.93
C TYR A 272 15.71 -12.33 5.91
N GLY A 273 16.60 -11.66 5.18
CA GLY A 273 17.44 -12.25 4.13
C GLY A 273 16.63 -12.75 2.93
N ILE A 274 15.51 -12.08 2.60
CA ILE A 274 14.64 -12.43 1.47
C ILE A 274 14.69 -11.35 0.39
N ASN A 275 14.33 -11.70 -0.86
CA ASN A 275 14.21 -10.73 -1.95
C ASN A 275 12.79 -10.17 -2.01
N ALA A 276 12.61 -8.88 -1.73
CA ALA A 276 11.30 -8.21 -1.80
C ALA A 276 10.77 -8.02 -3.22
N PHE A 277 11.61 -8.17 -4.26
CA PHE A 277 11.27 -7.76 -5.63
C PHE A 277 10.84 -8.90 -6.55
N ASP A 278 11.12 -10.15 -6.20
CA ASP A 278 10.65 -11.32 -6.92
C ASP A 278 9.26 -11.82 -6.44
N GLN A 279 8.71 -12.77 -7.18
CA GLN A 279 7.43 -13.39 -6.86
C GLN A 279 7.46 -14.84 -7.36
N TRP A 280 7.15 -15.80 -6.46
CA TRP A 280 7.25 -17.23 -6.77
C TRP A 280 5.88 -17.91 -6.96
N GLY A 281 4.80 -17.30 -6.45
CA GLY A 281 3.45 -17.84 -6.47
C GLY A 281 2.55 -17.34 -7.60
#